data_53e8705b3812d965c6393354faf3b22b
#
_entry.id   53e8705b3812d965c6393354faf3b22b
#
_cell.length_a   1.000
_cell.length_b   1.000
_cell.length_c   1.000
_cell.angle_alpha   90.00
_cell.angle_beta   90.00
_cell.angle_gamma   90.00
#
_symmetry.space_group_name_H-M   'P 1'
#
loop_
_entity.id
_entity.type
_entity.pdbx_description
1 polymer ?
#
loop_
_entity_poly.entity_id
_entity_poly.type
_entity_poly.pdbx_seq_one_letter_code
_entity_poly.pdbx_strand_id
1 'polypeptide(L)'
;MHKQADTLVHVSAAARKTLLLDVYKRRRIEACGVLIGTIDEMGNWRVEAVHPLRNPFDSPVYFEFDPEDLLRVDLLYPERVIGAYHSHPTGFAKASGTDRKNMQRINVEQRIPWVWLIIRGPFDRDPSLLQEEQASQSILPVPSFIAYHHYADKGLQQIGLRFDEE
;
A
#
# COMPACT_ATOMS: atom_id res chain seq x y z
N MET A 1 -10.72 21.80 6.86
CA MET A 1 -9.50 22.12 6.19
C MET A 1 -8.27 21.51 6.81
N HIS A 2 -8.11 21.71 8.08
CA HIS A 2 -6.97 21.15 8.77
C HIS A 2 -7.09 19.67 9.08
N LYS A 3 -8.29 19.12 8.92
CA LYS A 3 -8.55 17.71 9.19
C LYS A 3 -7.74 16.75 8.33
N GLN A 4 -7.42 17.17 7.09
CA GLN A 4 -6.67 16.30 6.20
C GLN A 4 -5.26 16.06 6.69
N ALA A 5 -4.67 17.04 7.39
CA ALA A 5 -3.33 16.87 7.96
C ALA A 5 -3.31 15.83 9.08
N ASP A 6 -4.45 15.59 9.70
CA ASP A 6 -4.59 14.62 10.80
C ASP A 6 -5.12 13.27 10.33
N THR A 7 -5.32 13.11 9.02
CA THR A 7 -5.84 11.87 8.45
C THR A 7 -4.77 10.79 8.52
N LEU A 8 -5.18 9.58 8.87
CA LEU A 8 -4.28 8.47 9.08
C LEU A 8 -4.74 7.23 8.32
N VAL A 9 -3.78 6.36 8.05
CA VAL A 9 -4.05 5.00 7.59
C VAL A 9 -3.72 4.06 8.73
N HIS A 10 -4.71 3.29 9.17
CA HIS A 10 -4.53 2.24 10.16
C HIS A 10 -4.44 0.91 9.43
N VAL A 11 -3.40 0.15 9.69
CA VAL A 11 -3.19 -1.16 9.06
C VAL A 11 -3.20 -2.22 10.15
N SER A 12 -4.10 -3.21 10.03
CA SER A 12 -4.18 -4.27 11.00
C SER A 12 -2.91 -5.12 11.00
N ALA A 13 -2.66 -5.80 12.11
CA ALA A 13 -1.51 -6.71 12.22
C ALA A 13 -1.56 -7.81 11.15
N ALA A 14 -2.75 -8.35 10.89
CA ALA A 14 -2.92 -9.37 9.86
C ALA A 14 -2.62 -8.83 8.46
N ALA A 15 -3.11 -7.63 8.14
CA ALA A 15 -2.84 -7.01 6.85
C ALA A 15 -1.35 -6.73 6.67
N ARG A 16 -0.70 -6.22 7.70
CA ARG A 16 0.75 -5.98 7.65
C ARG A 16 1.52 -7.26 7.37
N LYS A 17 1.16 -8.33 8.05
CA LYS A 17 1.82 -9.63 7.85
C LYS A 17 1.67 -10.11 6.41
N THR A 18 0.46 -10.02 5.85
CA THR A 18 0.21 -10.42 4.46
C THR A 18 1.01 -9.57 3.48
N LEU A 19 1.08 -8.25 3.73
CA LEU A 19 1.88 -7.34 2.90
C LEU A 19 3.35 -7.75 2.90
N LEU A 20 3.91 -8.00 4.07
CA LEU A 20 5.33 -8.37 4.18
C LEU A 20 5.62 -9.71 3.51
N LEU A 21 4.73 -10.68 3.69
CA LEU A 21 4.88 -11.98 3.03
C LEU A 21 4.84 -11.85 1.52
N ASP A 22 3.94 -11.03 1.00
CA ASP A 22 3.79 -10.85 -0.44
C ASP A 22 5.02 -10.17 -1.05
N VAL A 23 5.47 -9.06 -0.46
CA VAL A 23 6.62 -8.33 -1.02
C VAL A 23 7.90 -9.16 -0.93
N TYR A 24 8.05 -9.96 0.11
CA TYR A 24 9.19 -10.87 0.23
C TYR A 24 9.11 -11.98 -0.83
N LYS A 25 7.95 -12.59 -0.98
CA LYS A 25 7.74 -13.67 -1.94
C LYS A 25 7.99 -13.21 -3.38
N ARG A 26 7.57 -11.99 -3.70
CA ARG A 26 7.74 -11.40 -5.03
C ARG A 26 8.81 -10.31 -5.03
N ARG A 27 9.88 -10.50 -4.29
CA ARG A 27 10.89 -9.48 -4.01
C ARG A 27 11.68 -8.98 -5.23
N ARG A 28 11.54 -9.66 -6.36
CA ARG A 28 12.28 -9.28 -7.58
C ARG A 28 11.44 -8.45 -8.54
N ILE A 29 10.17 -8.28 -8.26
CA ILE A 29 9.28 -7.49 -9.09
C ILE A 29 8.50 -6.52 -8.20
N GLU A 30 7.80 -5.58 -8.82
CA GLU A 30 6.84 -4.78 -8.07
C GLU A 30 5.64 -5.67 -7.73
N ALA A 31 5.57 -6.10 -6.49
CA ALA A 31 4.39 -6.76 -5.95
C ALA A 31 3.28 -5.73 -5.84
N CYS A 32 2.05 -6.12 -6.06
CA CYS A 32 0.92 -5.20 -6.01
C CYS A 32 -0.35 -5.91 -5.58
N GLY A 33 -1.32 -5.13 -5.17
CA GLY A 33 -2.61 -5.64 -4.75
C GLY A 33 -3.50 -4.51 -4.26
N VAL A 34 -4.64 -4.88 -3.69
CA VAL A 34 -5.60 -3.91 -3.19
C VAL A 34 -5.76 -4.02 -1.69
N LEU A 35 -6.19 -2.92 -1.09
CA LEU A 35 -6.41 -2.78 0.34
C LEU A 35 -7.90 -2.91 0.62
N ILE A 36 -8.25 -3.75 1.56
CA ILE A 36 -9.64 -4.06 1.91
C ILE A 36 -9.92 -3.50 3.30
N GLY A 37 -11.02 -2.77 3.44
CA GLY A 37 -11.37 -2.21 4.73
C GLY A 37 -12.47 -1.17 4.62
N THR A 38 -12.33 -0.11 5.40
CA THR A 38 -13.34 0.97 5.48
C THR A 38 -12.67 2.32 5.55
N ILE A 39 -13.43 3.35 5.19
CA ILE A 39 -13.04 4.75 5.36
C ILE A 39 -14.04 5.34 6.33
N ASP A 40 -13.57 5.94 7.43
CA ASP A 40 -14.46 6.48 8.44
C ASP A 40 -14.95 7.90 8.08
N GLU A 41 -15.79 8.47 8.92
CA GLU A 41 -16.39 9.78 8.68
C GLU A 41 -15.35 10.91 8.65
N MET A 42 -14.21 10.69 9.29
CA MET A 42 -13.13 11.67 9.34
C MET A 42 -12.18 11.53 8.16
N GLY A 43 -12.41 10.55 7.28
CA GLY A 43 -11.55 10.30 6.15
C GLY A 43 -10.35 9.44 6.44
N ASN A 44 -10.32 8.76 7.58
CA ASN A 44 -9.25 7.81 7.90
C ASN A 44 -9.52 6.48 7.21
N TRP A 45 -8.46 5.89 6.69
CA TRP A 45 -8.54 4.57 6.08
C TRP A 45 -8.19 3.52 7.13
N ARG A 46 -8.99 2.47 7.19
CA ARG A 46 -8.74 1.33 8.07
C ARG A 46 -8.58 0.09 7.22
N VAL A 47 -7.34 -0.35 7.05
CA VAL A 47 -7.01 -1.51 6.24
C VAL A 47 -7.09 -2.75 7.12
N GLU A 48 -8.08 -3.59 6.86
CA GLU A 48 -8.33 -4.82 7.62
C GLU A 48 -7.69 -6.03 6.99
N ALA A 49 -7.56 -6.02 5.67
CA ALA A 49 -6.96 -7.10 4.91
C ALA A 49 -6.37 -6.56 3.62
N VAL A 50 -5.57 -7.37 2.96
CA VAL A 50 -5.06 -7.05 1.63
C VAL A 50 -5.31 -8.23 0.70
N HIS A 51 -5.44 -7.94 -0.57
CA HIS A 51 -5.65 -8.96 -1.59
C HIS A 51 -4.57 -8.79 -2.65
N PRO A 52 -3.53 -9.63 -2.63
CA PRO A 52 -2.48 -9.55 -3.64
C PRO A 52 -3.04 -9.82 -5.04
N LEU A 53 -2.56 -9.05 -6.00
CA LEU A 53 -2.90 -9.22 -7.41
C LEU A 53 -1.63 -9.44 -8.19
N ARG A 54 -1.74 -10.13 -9.32
CA ARG A 54 -0.57 -10.34 -10.18
C ARG A 54 -0.15 -9.03 -10.82
N ASN A 55 1.13 -8.93 -11.11
CA ASN A 55 1.68 -7.88 -11.95
C ASN A 55 1.98 -8.53 -13.31
N PRO A 56 1.16 -8.31 -14.34
CA PRO A 56 1.35 -8.99 -15.62
C PRO A 56 2.68 -8.69 -16.30
N PHE A 57 3.35 -7.62 -15.90
CA PHE A 57 4.63 -7.22 -16.48
C PHE A 57 5.82 -7.89 -15.84
N ASP A 58 5.65 -8.49 -14.64
CA ASP A 58 6.75 -9.10 -13.90
C ASP A 58 7.99 -8.19 -13.83
N SER A 59 7.76 -6.90 -13.68
CA SER A 59 8.82 -5.89 -13.74
C SER A 59 9.23 -5.42 -12.34
N PRO A 60 10.54 -5.20 -12.11
CA PRO A 60 11.00 -4.61 -10.84
C PRO A 60 10.76 -3.10 -10.75
N VAL A 61 10.31 -2.45 -11.82
CA VAL A 61 10.17 -1.00 -11.86
C VAL A 61 8.82 -0.53 -12.38
N TYR A 62 7.90 -1.43 -12.64
CA TYR A 62 6.59 -1.09 -13.19
C TYR A 62 5.57 -2.13 -12.83
N PHE A 63 4.32 -1.70 -12.64
CA PHE A 63 3.20 -2.61 -12.49
C PHE A 63 1.94 -2.00 -13.08
N GLU A 64 1.02 -2.87 -13.44
CA GLU A 64 -0.37 -2.53 -13.73
C GLU A 64 -1.26 -3.62 -13.19
N PHE A 65 -2.47 -3.25 -12.77
CA PHE A 65 -3.48 -4.25 -12.48
C PHE A 65 -4.14 -4.70 -13.78
N ASP A 66 -4.36 -6.00 -13.89
CA ASP A 66 -5.21 -6.52 -14.95
C ASP A 66 -6.66 -6.10 -14.64
N PRO A 67 -7.38 -5.49 -15.60
CA PRO A 67 -8.75 -5.02 -15.33
C PRO A 67 -9.71 -6.11 -14.89
N GLU A 68 -9.55 -7.33 -15.40
CA GLU A 68 -10.40 -8.45 -14.98
C GLU A 68 -10.12 -8.86 -13.54
N ASP A 69 -8.85 -8.85 -13.14
CA ASP A 69 -8.47 -9.16 -11.76
C ASP A 69 -9.06 -8.12 -10.81
N LEU A 70 -9.01 -6.86 -11.19
CA LEU A 70 -9.53 -5.77 -10.39
C LEU A 70 -11.06 -5.85 -10.25
N LEU A 71 -11.74 -6.14 -11.35
CA LEU A 71 -13.19 -6.33 -11.32
C LEU A 71 -13.58 -7.51 -10.42
N ARG A 72 -12.83 -8.60 -10.51
CA ARG A 72 -13.10 -9.79 -9.70
C ARG A 72 -12.99 -9.50 -8.22
N VAL A 73 -11.98 -8.73 -7.82
CA VAL A 73 -11.79 -8.40 -6.40
C VAL A 73 -12.87 -7.43 -5.92
N ASP A 74 -13.31 -6.50 -6.77
CA ASP A 74 -14.44 -5.62 -6.44
C ASP A 74 -15.72 -6.42 -6.19
N LEU A 75 -15.94 -7.48 -6.95
CA LEU A 75 -17.10 -8.33 -6.76
C LEU A 75 -17.00 -9.17 -5.47
N LEU A 76 -15.79 -9.55 -5.09
CA LEU A 76 -15.56 -10.29 -3.84
C LEU A 76 -15.74 -9.40 -2.60
N TYR A 77 -15.38 -8.14 -2.72
CA TYR A 77 -15.39 -7.20 -1.58
C TYR A 77 -16.15 -5.93 -1.96
N PRO A 78 -17.48 -6.03 -2.18
CA PRO A 78 -18.25 -4.86 -2.64
C PRO A 78 -18.12 -3.69 -1.65
N GLU A 79 -17.74 -2.55 -2.20
CA GLU A 79 -17.57 -1.30 -1.44
C GLU A 79 -16.47 -1.37 -0.36
N ARG A 80 -15.64 -2.40 -0.38
CA ARG A 80 -14.60 -2.59 0.63
C ARG A 80 -13.19 -2.40 0.09
N VAL A 81 -13.01 -2.17 -1.22
CA VAL A 81 -11.69 -1.86 -1.78
C VAL A 81 -11.42 -0.38 -1.56
N ILE A 82 -10.48 -0.08 -0.67
CA ILE A 82 -10.23 1.29 -0.21
C ILE A 82 -8.87 1.82 -0.64
N GLY A 83 -8.11 1.06 -1.39
CA GLY A 83 -6.81 1.51 -1.85
C GLY A 83 -6.04 0.40 -2.54
N ALA A 84 -4.80 0.73 -2.83
CA ALA A 84 -3.89 -0.19 -3.51
C ALA A 84 -2.51 -0.11 -2.86
N TYR A 85 -1.73 -1.16 -3.06
CA TYR A 85 -0.34 -1.16 -2.63
C TYR A 85 0.56 -1.67 -3.75
N HIS A 86 1.80 -1.24 -3.73
CA HIS A 86 2.83 -1.88 -4.53
C HIS A 86 4.18 -1.73 -3.83
N SER A 87 5.14 -2.51 -4.27
CA SER A 87 6.48 -2.47 -3.71
C SER A 87 7.44 -1.78 -4.66
N HIS A 88 8.50 -1.20 -4.09
CA HIS A 88 9.65 -0.73 -4.83
C HIS A 88 10.84 -1.61 -4.44
N PRO A 89 11.02 -2.77 -5.11
CA PRO A 89 12.05 -3.73 -4.68
C PRO A 89 13.47 -3.20 -4.86
N THR A 90 13.66 -2.20 -5.71
CA THR A 90 14.97 -1.56 -5.90
C THR A 90 15.28 -0.52 -4.81
N GLY A 91 14.33 -0.23 -3.91
CA GLY A 91 14.54 0.70 -2.82
C GLY A 91 14.23 2.14 -3.12
N PHE A 92 13.59 2.44 -4.26
CA PHE A 92 13.21 3.82 -4.58
C PHE A 92 12.31 4.39 -3.48
N ALA A 93 12.65 5.58 -2.99
CA ALA A 93 12.10 6.08 -1.73
C ALA A 93 10.75 6.79 -1.84
N LYS A 94 10.29 7.09 -3.05
CA LYS A 94 9.10 7.93 -3.25
C LYS A 94 8.20 7.34 -4.32
N ALA A 95 6.99 7.90 -4.44
CA ALA A 95 6.15 7.64 -5.59
C ALA A 95 6.90 8.05 -6.86
N SER A 96 6.92 7.16 -7.86
CA SER A 96 7.53 7.47 -9.15
C SER A 96 6.63 8.44 -9.94
N GLY A 97 7.13 8.94 -11.06
CA GLY A 97 6.31 9.77 -11.94
C GLY A 97 5.08 9.05 -12.43
N THR A 98 5.21 7.76 -12.78
CA THR A 98 4.07 6.93 -13.19
C THR A 98 3.10 6.73 -12.04
N ASP A 99 3.61 6.47 -10.83
CA ASP A 99 2.77 6.33 -9.64
C ASP A 99 1.94 7.59 -9.41
N ARG A 100 2.57 8.75 -9.48
CA ARG A 100 1.88 10.03 -9.25
C ARG A 100 0.76 10.26 -10.27
N LYS A 101 1.00 9.94 -11.52
CA LYS A 101 -0.02 10.06 -12.57
C LYS A 101 -1.21 9.14 -12.31
N ASN A 102 -0.94 7.91 -11.90
CA ASN A 102 -1.99 6.95 -11.58
C ASN A 102 -2.81 7.40 -10.36
N MET A 103 -2.12 7.89 -9.34
CA MET A 103 -2.78 8.40 -8.13
C MET A 103 -3.70 9.58 -8.46
N GLN A 104 -3.21 10.52 -9.24
CA GLN A 104 -4.00 11.69 -9.65
C GLN A 104 -5.21 11.27 -10.47
N ARG A 105 -5.03 10.37 -11.44
CA ARG A 105 -6.12 9.90 -12.29
C ARG A 105 -7.23 9.26 -11.46
N ILE A 106 -6.87 8.36 -10.56
CA ILE A 106 -7.86 7.63 -9.77
C ILE A 106 -8.48 8.51 -8.69
N ASN A 107 -7.66 9.20 -7.91
CA ASN A 107 -8.18 9.99 -6.79
C ASN A 107 -8.94 11.23 -7.26
N VAL A 108 -8.41 11.94 -8.25
CA VAL A 108 -8.96 13.25 -8.65
C VAL A 108 -9.90 13.12 -9.84
N GLU A 109 -9.44 12.53 -10.94
CA GLU A 109 -10.26 12.46 -12.15
C GLU A 109 -11.42 11.49 -12.01
N GLN A 110 -11.18 10.32 -11.45
CA GLN A 110 -12.20 9.31 -11.25
C GLN A 110 -12.91 9.44 -9.91
N ARG A 111 -12.40 10.27 -9.02
CA ARG A 111 -12.98 10.53 -7.69
C ARG A 111 -13.14 9.26 -6.84
N ILE A 112 -12.18 8.37 -6.96
CA ILE A 112 -12.14 7.16 -6.13
C ILE A 112 -11.21 7.44 -4.96
N PRO A 113 -11.67 7.32 -3.71
CA PRO A 113 -10.91 7.78 -2.55
C PRO A 113 -9.88 6.77 -2.04
N TRP A 114 -9.13 6.17 -2.94
CA TRP A 114 -8.10 5.20 -2.59
C TRP A 114 -6.94 5.86 -1.86
N VAL A 115 -6.44 5.15 -0.85
CA VAL A 115 -5.12 5.43 -0.30
C VAL A 115 -4.11 4.49 -0.97
N TRP A 116 -2.88 4.93 -1.06
CA TRP A 116 -1.83 4.21 -1.77
C TRP A 116 -0.70 3.89 -0.80
N LEU A 117 -0.36 2.61 -0.67
CA LEU A 117 0.79 2.20 0.12
C LEU A 117 1.92 1.79 -0.82
N ILE A 118 3.10 2.31 -0.54
CA ILE A 118 4.33 1.87 -1.21
C ILE A 118 5.20 1.21 -0.15
N ILE A 119 5.62 0.00 -0.41
CA ILE A 119 6.50 -0.75 0.48
C ILE A 119 7.88 -0.77 -0.17
N ARG A 120 8.80 -0.11 0.49
CA ARG A 120 10.13 0.08 -0.04
C ARG A 120 11.05 -1.04 0.41
N GLY A 121 11.74 -1.65 -0.58
CA GLY A 121 12.75 -2.68 -0.34
C GLY A 121 14.14 -2.11 -0.10
N PRO A 122 15.17 -2.93 -0.27
CA PRO A 122 15.12 -4.32 -0.74
C PRO A 122 14.52 -5.30 0.27
N PHE A 123 14.07 -6.45 -0.21
CA PHE A 123 13.39 -7.46 0.61
C PHE A 123 14.24 -8.72 0.69
N ASP A 124 15.39 -8.59 1.35
CA ASP A 124 16.37 -9.66 1.39
C ASP A 124 16.17 -10.62 2.56
N ARG A 125 15.25 -10.29 3.45
CA ARG A 125 15.06 -11.03 4.69
C ARG A 125 13.66 -11.60 4.78
N ASP A 126 13.59 -12.82 5.32
CA ASP A 126 12.32 -13.47 5.55
C ASP A 126 11.51 -12.66 6.58
N PRO A 127 10.25 -12.30 6.29
CA PRO A 127 9.43 -11.54 7.23
C PRO A 127 9.25 -12.20 8.59
N SER A 128 9.31 -13.52 8.67
CA SER A 128 9.20 -14.22 9.95
C SER A 128 10.37 -13.92 10.88
N LEU A 129 11.51 -13.52 10.32
CA LEU A 129 12.68 -13.16 11.11
C LEU A 129 12.64 -11.70 11.56
N LEU A 130 11.89 -10.85 10.87
CA LEU A 130 11.83 -9.43 11.18
C LEU A 130 11.24 -9.15 12.55
N GLN A 131 10.30 -9.96 13.00
CA GLN A 131 9.70 -9.79 14.32
C GLN A 131 10.72 -10.01 15.43
N GLU A 132 11.55 -11.03 15.30
CA GLU A 132 12.60 -11.30 16.28
C GLU A 132 13.62 -10.18 16.30
N GLU A 133 14.00 -9.69 15.13
CA GLU A 133 14.95 -8.60 15.01
C GLU A 133 14.42 -7.32 15.63
N GLN A 134 13.17 -7.01 15.43
CA GLN A 134 12.54 -5.85 16.03
C GLN A 134 12.49 -5.98 17.55
N ALA A 135 12.19 -7.16 18.05
CA ALA A 135 12.16 -7.41 19.48
C ALA A 135 13.54 -7.26 20.11
N SER A 136 14.60 -7.62 19.39
CA SER A 136 15.98 -7.48 19.88
C SER A 136 16.61 -6.17 19.47
N GLN A 137 15.84 -5.24 18.94
CA GLN A 137 16.30 -3.92 18.48
C GLN A 137 17.43 -4.02 17.46
N SER A 138 17.29 -4.96 16.54
CA SER A 138 18.26 -5.15 15.47
C SER A 138 18.43 -3.88 14.65
N ILE A 139 19.65 -3.58 14.24
CA ILE A 139 19.97 -2.46 13.37
C ILE A 139 19.81 -2.80 11.90
N LEU A 140 19.37 -4.03 11.57
CA LEU A 140 19.24 -4.46 10.20
C LEU A 140 18.07 -3.76 9.52
N PRO A 141 18.22 -3.40 8.23
CA PRO A 141 17.15 -2.67 7.55
C PRO A 141 15.88 -3.51 7.45
N VAL A 142 14.76 -2.86 7.68
CA VAL A 142 13.43 -3.46 7.52
C VAL A 142 12.70 -2.71 6.41
N PRO A 143 11.75 -3.36 5.73
CA PRO A 143 10.94 -2.67 4.74
C PRO A 143 10.25 -1.46 5.35
N SER A 144 10.23 -0.35 4.64
CA SER A 144 9.54 0.84 5.09
C SER A 144 8.28 1.06 4.27
N PHE A 145 7.26 1.61 4.92
CA PHE A 145 5.96 1.83 4.34
C PHE A 145 5.73 3.33 4.19
N ILE A 146 5.18 3.74 3.05
CA ILE A 146 4.80 5.12 2.81
C ILE A 146 3.37 5.11 2.28
N ALA A 147 2.54 5.99 2.83
CA ALA A 147 1.16 6.13 2.37
C ALA A 147 0.98 7.47 1.68
N TYR A 148 0.18 7.48 0.61
CA TYR A 148 -0.14 8.67 -0.16
C TYR A 148 -1.63 8.75 -0.46
N HIS A 149 -2.11 9.97 -0.60
CA HIS A 149 -3.41 10.24 -1.19
C HIS A 149 -3.31 11.53 -1.99
N HIS A 150 -3.96 11.57 -3.15
CA HIS A 150 -3.94 12.76 -4.00
C HIS A 150 -5.26 13.52 -3.79
N TYR A 151 -5.16 14.66 -3.12
CA TYR A 151 -6.31 15.53 -2.89
C TYR A 151 -6.53 16.45 -4.08
N ALA A 152 -7.79 16.74 -4.37
CA ALA A 152 -8.13 17.62 -5.49
C ALA A 152 -7.59 19.04 -5.30
N ASP A 153 -7.60 19.53 -4.05
CA ASP A 153 -7.18 20.90 -3.74
C ASP A 153 -5.71 21.02 -3.37
N LYS A 154 -5.16 20.04 -2.67
CA LYS A 154 -3.81 20.10 -2.12
C LYS A 154 -2.77 19.30 -2.90
N GLY A 155 -3.22 18.49 -3.85
CA GLY A 155 -2.32 17.61 -4.58
C GLY A 155 -1.91 16.38 -3.79
N LEU A 156 -0.81 15.78 -4.18
CA LEU A 156 -0.32 14.56 -3.56
C LEU A 156 0.23 14.84 -2.17
N GLN A 157 -0.30 14.12 -1.19
CA GLN A 157 0.11 14.26 0.21
C GLN A 157 0.53 12.90 0.76
N GLN A 158 1.57 12.93 1.55
CA GLN A 158 1.97 11.76 2.31
C GLN A 158 1.12 11.68 3.57
N ILE A 159 0.56 10.51 3.84
CA ILE A 159 -0.38 10.28 4.94
C ILE A 159 0.31 9.50 6.05
N GLY A 160 0.01 9.84 7.30
CA GLY A 160 0.54 9.10 8.44
C GLY A 160 0.04 7.67 8.48
N LEU A 161 0.92 6.77 8.89
CA LEU A 161 0.62 5.34 8.98
C LEU A 161 0.70 4.88 10.42
N ARG A 162 -0.23 4.01 10.80
CA ARG A 162 -0.19 3.29 12.07
C ARG A 162 -0.45 1.83 11.85
N PHE A 163 0.34 1.00 12.49
CA PHE A 163 0.13 -0.44 12.48
C PHE A 163 -0.45 -0.83 13.82
N ASP A 164 -1.55 -1.58 13.79
CA ASP A 164 -2.17 -2.08 15.00
C ASP A 164 -1.28 -3.16 15.61
N GLU A 165 -1.26 -3.21 16.92
CA GLU A 165 -0.62 -4.31 17.64
C GLU A 165 -1.57 -5.49 17.68
N GLU A 166 -1.02 -6.69 17.79
CA GLU A 166 -1.82 -7.90 17.88
C GLU A 166 -2.68 -7.96 19.14
#